data_28cb46eb7c964513337e0f4ae0be1ba0
#
_entry.id   28cb46eb7c964513337e0f4ae0be1ba0
#
_cell.length_a   1.000
_cell.length_b   1.000
_cell.length_c   1.000
_cell.angle_alpha   90.00
_cell.angle_beta   90.00
_cell.angle_gamma   90.00
#
_symmetry.space_group_name_H-M   'P 1'
#
loop_
_entity.id
_entity.type
_entity.pdbx_description
1 polymer ?
#
loop_
_entity_poly.entity_id
_entity_poly.type
_entity_poly.pdbx_seq_one_letter_code
_entity_poly.pdbx_strand_id
1 'polypeptide(L)' 'MSITVYSKPACVQCTATTRALSAKGIDFALIDLTEDEQAMAHIAELGYRQVPVVTTADDHWAGFRPDKIATLV' A
#
# COMPACT_ATOMS: atom_id res chain seq x y z
N MET A 1 13.15 7.04 2.57
CA MET A 1 12.46 5.93 1.91
C MET A 1 11.04 6.37 1.56
N SER A 2 10.62 6.16 0.33
CA SER A 2 9.31 6.63 -0.13
C SER A 2 8.36 5.42 -0.20
N ILE A 3 7.33 5.43 0.64
CA ILE A 3 6.37 4.34 0.72
C ILE A 3 4.99 4.89 0.41
N THR A 4 4.28 4.23 -0.50
CA THR A 4 2.91 4.59 -0.87
C THR A 4 2.01 3.38 -0.68
N VAL A 5 0.85 3.60 -0.06
CA VAL A 5 -0.18 2.59 0.12
C VAL A 5 -1.38 2.98 -0.73
N TYR A 6 -1.76 2.10 -1.65
CA TYR A 6 -2.94 2.28 -2.49
C TYR A 6 -4.09 1.50 -1.87
N SER A 7 -5.20 2.17 -1.62
CA SER A 7 -6.31 1.58 -0.87
C SER A 7 -7.66 1.95 -1.46
N LYS A 8 -8.72 1.37 -0.90
CA LYS A 8 -10.11 1.73 -1.18
C LYS A 8 -10.86 1.84 0.15
N PRO A 9 -11.99 2.56 0.20
CA PRO A 9 -12.83 2.59 1.40
C PRO A 9 -13.29 1.19 1.82
N ALA A 10 -13.52 1.01 3.11
CA ALA A 10 -14.04 -0.24 3.69
C ALA A 10 -13.14 -1.46 3.43
N CYS A 11 -11.85 -1.26 3.38
CA CYS A 11 -10.88 -2.33 3.15
C CYS A 11 -10.19 -2.68 4.47
N VAL A 12 -10.50 -3.86 5.02
CA VAL A 12 -9.93 -4.30 6.30
C VAL A 12 -8.41 -4.49 6.21
N GLN A 13 -7.93 -5.09 5.12
CA GLN A 13 -6.50 -5.32 4.93
C GLN A 13 -5.74 -4.01 4.72
N CYS A 14 -6.38 -3.03 4.07
CA CYS A 14 -5.77 -1.70 3.93
C CYS A 14 -5.57 -1.05 5.29
N THR A 15 -6.56 -1.14 6.16
CA THR A 15 -6.47 -0.62 7.52
C THR A 15 -5.37 -1.33 8.31
N ALA A 16 -5.29 -2.66 8.21
CA ALA A 16 -4.26 -3.42 8.90
C ALA A 16 -2.87 -3.01 8.43
N THR A 17 -2.69 -2.78 7.13
CA THR A 17 -1.43 -2.36 6.55
C THR A 17 -0.99 -0.99 7.07
N THR A 18 -1.90 -0.01 7.04
CA THR A 18 -1.56 1.34 7.50
C THR A 18 -1.29 1.37 9.00
N ARG A 19 -2.04 0.59 9.78
CA ARG A 19 -1.79 0.49 11.22
C ARG A 19 -0.43 -0.12 11.52
N ALA A 20 -0.05 -1.16 10.79
CA ALA A 20 1.25 -1.80 10.98
C ALA A 20 2.40 -0.86 10.65
N LEU A 21 2.27 -0.08 9.56
CA LEU A 21 3.28 0.91 9.19
C LEU A 21 3.38 2.01 10.24
N SER A 22 2.25 2.51 10.70
CA SER A 22 2.22 3.56 11.74
C SER A 22 2.81 3.07 13.05
N ALA A 23 2.53 1.82 13.43
CA ALA A 23 3.06 1.24 14.66
C ALA A 23 4.59 1.15 14.65
N LYS A 24 5.18 1.03 13.45
CA LYS A 24 6.64 1.02 13.30
C LYS A 24 7.23 2.42 13.13
N GLY A 25 6.39 3.45 13.14
CA GLY A 25 6.85 4.82 12.93
C GLY A 25 7.27 5.11 11.49
N ILE A 26 6.75 4.36 10.54
CA ILE A 26 7.09 4.50 9.12
C ILE A 26 6.12 5.49 8.48
N ASP A 27 6.64 6.54 7.85
CA ASP A 27 5.83 7.48 7.09
C ASP A 27 5.46 6.88 5.74
N PHE A 28 4.24 7.13 5.30
CA PHE A 28 3.76 6.66 4.00
C PHE A 28 2.73 7.63 3.44
N ALA A 29 2.58 7.63 2.12
CA ALA A 29 1.48 8.32 1.45
C ALA A 29 0.33 7.33 1.27
N LEU A 30 -0.89 7.80 1.49
CA LEU A 30 -2.09 6.97 1.32
C LEU A 30 -2.86 7.52 0.13
N ILE A 31 -3.12 6.66 -0.85
CA ILE A 31 -3.86 7.02 -2.06
C ILE A 31 -5.12 6.19 -2.15
N ASP A 32 -6.27 6.86 -2.27
CA ASP A 32 -7.56 6.22 -2.48
C ASP A 32 -7.77 6.05 -3.99
N LEU A 33 -7.81 4.80 -4.43
CA LEU A 33 -7.94 4.46 -5.85
C LEU A 33 -9.30 4.85 -6.43
N THR A 34 -10.31 5.04 -5.58
CA THR A 34 -11.63 5.49 -6.06
C THR A 34 -11.63 6.95 -6.44
N GLU A 35 -10.61 7.71 -6.02
CA GLU A 35 -10.49 9.14 -6.27
C GLU A 35 -9.35 9.48 -7.23
N ASP A 36 -8.53 8.49 -7.64
CA ASP A 36 -7.34 8.72 -8.45
C ASP A 36 -7.23 7.68 -9.56
N GLU A 37 -7.69 8.06 -10.75
CA GLU A 37 -7.68 7.16 -11.91
C GLU A 37 -6.27 6.83 -12.38
N GLN A 38 -5.34 7.77 -12.24
CA GLN A 38 -3.95 7.55 -12.64
C GLN A 38 -3.28 6.53 -11.73
N ALA A 39 -3.57 6.59 -10.43
CA ALA A 39 -3.07 5.60 -9.49
C ALA A 39 -3.62 4.22 -9.80
N MET A 40 -4.91 4.13 -10.13
CA MET A 40 -5.53 2.87 -10.53
C MET A 40 -4.84 2.28 -11.75
N ALA A 41 -4.57 3.10 -12.77
CA ALA A 41 -3.87 2.66 -13.97
C ALA A 41 -2.44 2.20 -13.64
N HIS A 42 -1.78 2.90 -12.72
CA HIS A 42 -0.42 2.55 -12.32
C HIS A 42 -0.33 1.17 -11.67
N ILE A 43 -1.23 0.87 -10.73
CA ILE A 43 -1.19 -0.44 -10.08
C ILE A 43 -1.63 -1.55 -11.04
N ALA A 44 -2.51 -1.25 -11.99
CA ALA A 44 -2.89 -2.22 -13.02
C ALA A 44 -1.69 -2.57 -13.91
N GLU A 45 -0.85 -1.59 -14.23
CA GLU A 45 0.39 -1.83 -14.99
C GLU A 45 1.36 -2.73 -14.21
N LEU A 46 1.36 -2.64 -12.89
CA LEU A 46 2.18 -3.52 -12.05
C LEU A 46 1.61 -4.94 -11.94
N GLY A 47 0.41 -5.16 -12.49
CA GLY A 47 -0.23 -6.47 -12.47
C GLY A 47 -1.15 -6.72 -11.29
N TYR A 48 -1.49 -5.71 -10.53
CA TYR A 48 -2.33 -5.85 -9.35
C TYR A 48 -3.80 -5.52 -9.64
N ARG A 49 -4.70 -6.28 -9.01
CA ARG A 49 -6.15 -6.09 -9.12
C ARG A 49 -6.83 -6.01 -7.77
N GLN A 50 -6.07 -6.01 -6.71
CA GLN A 50 -6.59 -6.01 -5.34
C GLN A 50 -5.88 -4.96 -4.51
N VAL A 51 -6.47 -4.60 -3.41
CA VAL A 51 -5.90 -3.65 -2.44
C VAL A 51 -5.72 -4.36 -1.11
N PRO A 52 -4.81 -3.89 -0.26
CA PRO A 52 -3.91 -2.78 -0.48
C PRO A 52 -2.76 -3.15 -1.41
N VAL A 53 -2.21 -2.16 -2.08
CA VAL A 53 -0.94 -2.30 -2.79
C VAL A 53 0.05 -1.35 -2.13
N VAL A 54 1.21 -1.87 -1.77
CA VAL A 54 2.27 -1.07 -1.16
C VAL A 54 3.44 -1.00 -2.12
N THR A 55 3.92 0.21 -2.37
CA THR A 55 5.12 0.42 -3.18
C THR A 55 6.19 1.09 -2.36
N THR A 56 7.42 0.66 -2.54
CA THR A 56 8.60 1.29 -1.94
C THR A 56 9.53 1.74 -3.06
N ALA A 57 10.72 2.22 -2.71
CA ALA A 57 11.67 2.66 -3.72
C ALA A 57 12.13 1.51 -4.62
N ASP A 58 12.17 0.28 -4.12
CA ASP A 58 12.75 -0.86 -4.81
C ASP A 58 11.90 -2.15 -4.75
N ASP A 59 10.69 -2.08 -4.19
CA ASP A 59 9.84 -3.27 -4.08
C ASP A 59 8.36 -2.87 -4.11
N HIS A 60 7.49 -3.84 -4.34
CA HIS A 60 6.04 -3.64 -4.24
C HIS A 60 5.36 -4.99 -3.98
N TRP A 61 4.19 -4.93 -3.35
CA TRP A 61 3.39 -6.13 -3.07
C TRP A 61 1.94 -5.74 -2.91
N ALA A 62 1.06 -6.74 -2.90
CA ALA A 62 -0.37 -6.55 -2.67
C ALA A 62 -0.81 -7.38 -1.46
N GLY A 63 -1.86 -6.91 -0.79
CA GLY A 63 -2.42 -7.55 0.39
C GLY A 63 -1.69 -7.14 1.67
N PHE A 64 -2.22 -7.58 2.79
CA PHE A 64 -1.56 -7.36 4.07
C PHE A 64 -0.41 -8.36 4.23
N ARG A 65 0.80 -7.87 4.18
CA ARG A 65 2.02 -8.67 4.24
C ARG A 65 2.87 -8.23 5.43
N PRO A 66 2.59 -8.74 6.63
CA PRO A 66 3.39 -8.37 7.81
C PRO A 66 4.84 -8.78 7.68
N ASP A 67 5.13 -9.85 6.93
CA ASP A 67 6.49 -10.28 6.63
C ASP A 67 7.28 -9.21 5.87
N LYS A 68 6.62 -8.58 4.89
CA LYS A 68 7.23 -7.49 4.11
C LYS A 68 7.39 -6.23 4.95
N ILE A 69 6.35 -5.89 5.72
CA ILE A 69 6.39 -4.71 6.59
C ILE A 69 7.51 -4.85 7.61
N ALA A 70 7.74 -6.04 8.14
CA ALA A 70 8.79 -6.29 9.11
C ALA A 70 10.19 -6.03 8.53
N THR A 71 10.38 -6.10 7.21
CA THR A 71 11.66 -5.80 6.58
C THR A 71 11.91 -4.30 6.40
N LEU A 72 10.89 -3.48 6.56
CA LEU A 72 11.03 -2.03 6.49
C LEU A 72 11.57 -1.51 7.82
N VAL A 73 12.44 -0.57 7.77
CA VAL A 73 13.14 -0.08 8.96
C VAL A 73 12.29 0.87 9.77
#